data_bac52a98bd6d56d617112c7d2be402b6
#
_entry.id   bac52a98bd6d56d617112c7d2be402b6
#
_cell.length_a   1.000
_cell.length_b   1.000
_cell.length_c   1.000
_cell.angle_alpha   90.00
_cell.angle_beta   90.00
_cell.angle_gamma   90.00
#
_symmetry.space_group_name_H-M   'P 1'
#
loop_
_entity.id
_entity.type
_entity.pdbx_description
1 polymer ?
#
loop_
_entity_poly.entity_id
_entity_poly.type
_entity_poly.pdbx_seq_one_letter_code
_entity_poly.pdbx_strand_id
1 'polypeptide(L)'
;MKTLSLDDQKTATDLMTFMLHKLDPAGTHLAANSVSEAMALLSDDIQILFLDIEMPGLNGIQFADKVRQEHKELNIIFVTGHPEYSYEAYGVRPSGFLAKPVAEKDIERELKELRYPISKAQPRLMVQCSPFAVFANDKPLGFKRQSTTELFAYLVYKKGAYCTNGEIIAALWGGDVQKQPYLRKLISDMRSGFRSVGAEDVILKKYGEICANINMFQITGDPQIIAEEFRWIE
;
A
#
# COMPACT_ATOMS: atom_id res chain seq x y z
N MET A 1 -3.58 -3.39 1.21
CA MET A 1 -3.75 -4.85 1.33
C MET A 1 -5.14 -5.29 0.88
N LYS A 2 -5.31 -6.57 0.46
CA LYS A 2 -6.63 -7.14 0.17
C LYS A 2 -6.94 -8.21 1.20
N THR A 3 -8.06 -8.07 1.91
CA THR A 3 -8.46 -8.95 3.02
C THR A 3 -9.86 -9.48 2.83
N LEU A 4 -10.13 -10.64 3.41
CA LEU A 4 -11.45 -11.23 3.52
C LEU A 4 -11.72 -11.53 5.00
N SER A 5 -12.86 -11.09 5.51
CA SER A 5 -13.33 -11.39 6.87
C SER A 5 -14.52 -12.34 6.78
N LEU A 6 -14.47 -13.46 7.47
CA LEU A 6 -15.54 -14.46 7.53
C LEU A 6 -15.98 -14.69 8.97
N ASP A 7 -17.26 -14.41 9.22
CA ASP A 7 -17.93 -14.57 10.51
C ASP A 7 -19.43 -14.67 10.23
N ASP A 8 -20.15 -15.57 10.86
CA ASP A 8 -21.61 -15.74 10.65
C ASP A 8 -22.41 -14.55 11.19
N GLN A 9 -21.81 -13.76 12.08
CA GLN A 9 -22.39 -12.53 12.61
C GLN A 9 -21.99 -11.32 11.74
N LYS A 10 -22.95 -10.80 11.00
CA LYS A 10 -22.74 -9.62 10.14
C LYS A 10 -22.13 -8.42 10.88
N THR A 11 -22.54 -8.20 12.14
CA THR A 11 -21.99 -7.12 12.97
C THR A 11 -20.50 -7.27 13.23
N ALA A 12 -19.99 -8.50 13.35
CA ALA A 12 -18.57 -8.77 13.53
C ALA A 12 -17.78 -8.49 12.26
N THR A 13 -18.27 -8.92 11.08
CA THR A 13 -17.62 -8.63 9.79
C THR A 13 -17.67 -7.16 9.44
N ASP A 14 -18.78 -6.45 9.69
CA ASP A 14 -18.91 -5.00 9.49
C ASP A 14 -17.90 -4.23 10.37
N LEU A 15 -17.78 -4.59 11.65
CA LEU A 15 -16.83 -3.98 12.57
C LEU A 15 -15.38 -4.23 12.14
N MET A 16 -15.03 -5.47 11.77
CA MET A 16 -13.69 -5.81 11.28
C MET A 16 -13.34 -5.02 10.03
N THR A 17 -14.25 -4.97 9.06
CA THR A 17 -14.07 -4.20 7.82
C THR A 17 -13.88 -2.72 8.10
N PHE A 18 -14.67 -2.14 9.02
CA PHE A 18 -14.51 -0.74 9.44
C PHE A 18 -13.12 -0.47 10.05
N MET A 19 -12.64 -1.32 10.95
CA MET A 19 -11.32 -1.19 11.55
C MET A 19 -10.21 -1.32 10.51
N LEU A 20 -10.34 -2.28 9.58
CA LEU A 20 -9.37 -2.48 8.50
C LEU A 20 -9.32 -1.29 7.54
N HIS A 21 -10.46 -0.69 7.18
CA HIS A 21 -10.48 0.53 6.36
C HIS A 21 -9.82 1.72 7.05
N LYS A 22 -9.90 1.79 8.37
CA LYS A 22 -9.21 2.83 9.14
C LYS A 22 -7.70 2.63 9.16
N LEU A 23 -7.24 1.38 9.26
CA LEU A 23 -5.80 1.02 9.26
C LEU A 23 -5.18 1.06 7.86
N ASP A 24 -5.93 0.70 6.83
CA ASP A 24 -5.50 0.70 5.43
C ASP A 24 -6.60 1.26 4.50
N PRO A 25 -6.76 2.59 4.45
CA PRO A 25 -7.81 3.25 3.65
C PRO A 25 -7.72 2.99 2.14
N ALA A 26 -6.54 2.60 1.64
CA ALA A 26 -6.30 2.25 0.24
C ALA A 26 -6.52 0.77 -0.07
N GLY A 27 -6.74 -0.04 0.95
CA GLY A 27 -6.96 -1.48 0.84
C GLY A 27 -8.36 -1.84 0.36
N THR A 28 -8.52 -3.11 -0.02
CA THR A 28 -9.82 -3.71 -0.31
C THR A 28 -10.15 -4.70 0.79
N HIS A 29 -11.21 -4.45 1.53
CA HIS A 29 -11.60 -5.27 2.68
C HIS A 29 -12.98 -5.86 2.44
N LEU A 30 -13.01 -7.17 2.13
CA LEU A 30 -14.21 -7.93 1.83
C LEU A 30 -14.76 -8.57 3.09
N ALA A 31 -16.07 -8.79 3.13
CA ALA A 31 -16.76 -9.49 4.18
C ALA A 31 -17.64 -10.61 3.61
N ALA A 32 -17.71 -11.72 4.32
CA ALA A 32 -18.57 -12.85 4.05
C ALA A 32 -19.23 -13.30 5.34
N ASN A 33 -20.51 -13.69 5.28
CA ASN A 33 -21.25 -14.18 6.44
C ASN A 33 -21.62 -15.66 6.32
N SER A 34 -21.06 -16.33 5.31
CA SER A 34 -21.15 -17.77 5.15
C SER A 34 -19.91 -18.32 4.43
N VAL A 35 -19.64 -19.61 4.63
CA VAL A 35 -18.57 -20.31 3.94
C VAL A 35 -18.75 -20.23 2.42
N SER A 36 -19.99 -20.32 1.93
CA SER A 36 -20.30 -20.22 0.50
C SER A 36 -19.92 -18.86 -0.09
N GLU A 37 -20.24 -17.76 0.63
CA GLU A 37 -19.84 -16.41 0.23
C GLU A 37 -18.32 -16.26 0.26
N ALA A 38 -17.66 -16.75 1.33
CA ALA A 38 -16.22 -16.68 1.44
C ALA A 38 -15.51 -17.40 0.29
N MET A 39 -15.97 -18.61 -0.08
CA MET A 39 -15.42 -19.34 -1.22
C MET A 39 -15.61 -18.61 -2.56
N ALA A 40 -16.72 -17.91 -2.74
CA ALA A 40 -16.96 -17.11 -3.94
C ALA A 40 -16.08 -15.85 -4.02
N LEU A 41 -15.68 -15.30 -2.88
CA LEU A 41 -14.84 -14.11 -2.78
C LEU A 41 -13.35 -14.44 -2.70
N LEU A 42 -12.99 -15.67 -2.31
CA LEU A 42 -11.62 -16.10 -2.15
C LEU A 42 -10.94 -16.18 -3.53
N SER A 43 -9.86 -15.45 -3.67
CA SER A 43 -9.06 -15.35 -4.89
C SER A 43 -7.59 -15.24 -4.52
N ASP A 44 -6.69 -15.54 -5.46
CA ASP A 44 -5.23 -15.58 -5.22
C ASP A 44 -4.64 -14.22 -4.76
N ASP A 45 -5.34 -13.13 -4.96
CA ASP A 45 -4.91 -11.81 -4.53
C ASP A 45 -5.38 -11.44 -3.11
N ILE A 46 -6.16 -12.28 -2.44
CA ILE A 46 -6.44 -12.14 -1.00
C ILE A 46 -5.16 -12.45 -0.21
N GLN A 47 -4.74 -11.50 0.59
CA GLN A 47 -3.49 -11.57 1.35
C GLN A 47 -3.69 -12.02 2.79
N ILE A 48 -4.87 -11.72 3.36
CA ILE A 48 -5.24 -12.10 4.74
C ILE A 48 -6.70 -12.54 4.77
N LEU A 49 -6.93 -13.67 5.44
CA LEU A 49 -8.23 -14.15 5.84
C LEU A 49 -8.38 -13.99 7.36
N PHE A 50 -9.29 -13.11 7.80
CA PHE A 50 -9.76 -13.07 9.18
C PHE A 50 -10.93 -14.01 9.31
N LEU A 51 -10.86 -14.97 10.22
CA LEU A 51 -11.73 -16.14 10.22
C LEU A 51 -12.24 -16.45 11.63
N ASP A 52 -13.55 -16.42 11.81
CA ASP A 52 -14.14 -16.97 13.04
C ASP A 52 -14.04 -18.50 13.06
N ILE A 53 -13.85 -19.03 14.25
CA ILE A 53 -13.77 -20.48 14.47
C ILE A 53 -15.17 -21.08 14.60
N GLU A 54 -16.05 -20.44 15.37
CA GLU A 54 -17.39 -20.96 15.63
C GLU A 54 -18.40 -20.41 14.64
N MET A 55 -18.70 -21.20 13.62
CA MET A 55 -19.71 -20.87 12.63
C MET A 55 -20.65 -22.07 12.40
N PRO A 56 -21.93 -21.84 12.08
CA PRO A 56 -22.86 -22.90 11.76
C PRO A 56 -22.40 -23.75 10.57
N GLY A 57 -22.42 -25.06 10.75
CA GLY A 57 -22.12 -26.03 9.69
C GLY A 57 -20.64 -26.44 9.61
N LEU A 58 -19.79 -25.64 9.00
CA LEU A 58 -18.36 -25.92 8.89
C LEU A 58 -17.59 -25.06 9.91
N ASN A 59 -16.87 -25.71 10.82
CA ASN A 59 -15.98 -25.04 11.75
C ASN A 59 -14.87 -24.28 10.99
N GLY A 60 -14.49 -23.09 11.48
CA GLY A 60 -13.47 -22.24 10.86
C GLY A 60 -12.10 -22.93 10.72
N ILE A 61 -11.73 -23.83 11.65
CA ILE A 61 -10.47 -24.58 11.53
C ILE A 61 -10.51 -25.54 10.32
N GLN A 62 -11.64 -26.23 10.12
CA GLN A 62 -11.83 -27.12 8.97
C GLN A 62 -11.86 -26.32 7.66
N PHE A 63 -12.45 -25.13 7.67
CA PHE A 63 -12.43 -24.23 6.51
C PHE A 63 -11.00 -23.76 6.22
N ALA A 64 -10.26 -23.34 7.22
CA ALA A 64 -8.87 -22.93 7.11
C ALA A 64 -7.98 -24.04 6.54
N ASP A 65 -8.19 -25.29 6.93
CA ASP A 65 -7.45 -26.45 6.42
C ASP A 65 -7.69 -26.65 4.92
N LYS A 66 -8.94 -26.56 4.45
CA LYS A 66 -9.28 -26.60 3.03
C LYS A 66 -8.64 -25.47 2.25
N VAL A 67 -8.77 -24.23 2.75
CA VAL A 67 -8.18 -23.04 2.10
C VAL A 67 -6.66 -23.16 2.01
N ARG A 68 -6.01 -23.69 3.03
CA ARG A 68 -4.54 -23.86 3.06
C ARG A 68 -4.02 -24.82 1.99
N GLN A 69 -4.82 -25.79 1.54
CA GLN A 69 -4.43 -26.73 0.47
C GLN A 69 -4.26 -26.02 -0.88
N GLU A 70 -5.10 -25.02 -1.17
CA GLU A 70 -5.10 -24.27 -2.43
C GLU A 70 -4.27 -22.98 -2.30
N HIS A 71 -4.37 -22.26 -1.17
CA HIS A 71 -3.73 -20.96 -0.91
C HIS A 71 -2.63 -21.08 0.16
N LYS A 72 -1.48 -21.66 -0.22
CA LYS A 72 -0.39 -22.02 0.72
C LYS A 72 0.22 -20.83 1.47
N GLU A 73 0.24 -19.66 0.86
CA GLU A 73 0.86 -18.43 1.42
C GLU A 73 -0.18 -17.41 1.91
N LEU A 74 -1.45 -17.77 1.98
CA LEU A 74 -2.48 -16.93 2.56
C LEU A 74 -2.26 -16.78 4.07
N ASN A 75 -2.22 -15.55 4.57
CA ASN A 75 -2.22 -15.32 6.00
C ASN A 75 -3.62 -15.59 6.56
N ILE A 76 -3.73 -16.53 7.47
CA ILE A 76 -4.97 -16.82 8.19
C ILE A 76 -4.81 -16.32 9.61
N ILE A 77 -5.68 -15.41 10.02
CA ILE A 77 -5.76 -14.88 11.39
C ILE A 77 -7.13 -15.28 11.93
N PHE A 78 -7.12 -16.13 12.96
CA PHE A 78 -8.36 -16.49 13.64
C PHE A 78 -8.87 -15.36 14.52
N VAL A 79 -10.18 -15.13 14.50
CA VAL A 79 -10.86 -14.10 15.29
C VAL A 79 -11.96 -14.78 16.08
N THR A 80 -11.73 -15.08 17.35
CA THR A 80 -12.65 -15.93 18.11
C THR A 80 -12.88 -15.45 19.54
N GLY A 81 -14.08 -15.71 20.07
CA GLY A 81 -14.39 -15.57 21.49
C GLY A 81 -13.88 -16.72 22.36
N HIS A 82 -13.32 -17.75 21.76
CA HIS A 82 -12.96 -19.03 22.35
C HIS A 82 -11.45 -19.32 22.21
N PRO A 83 -10.62 -18.73 23.08
CA PRO A 83 -9.16 -18.89 23.00
C PRO A 83 -8.65 -20.33 23.21
N GLU A 84 -9.48 -21.21 23.77
CA GLU A 84 -9.19 -22.65 23.94
C GLU A 84 -8.96 -23.37 22.61
N TYR A 85 -9.55 -22.92 21.50
CA TYR A 85 -9.32 -23.50 20.17
C TYR A 85 -7.95 -23.22 19.58
N SER A 86 -7.14 -22.37 20.22
CA SER A 86 -5.80 -22.05 19.73
C SER A 86 -4.93 -23.29 19.54
N TYR A 87 -5.08 -24.30 20.40
CA TYR A 87 -4.33 -25.55 20.29
C TYR A 87 -4.74 -26.38 19.06
N GLU A 88 -6.04 -26.49 18.79
CA GLU A 88 -6.55 -27.24 17.62
C GLU A 88 -6.19 -26.52 16.32
N ALA A 89 -6.30 -25.20 16.31
CA ALA A 89 -5.99 -24.37 15.17
C ALA A 89 -4.49 -24.33 14.81
N TYR A 90 -3.60 -24.76 15.73
CA TYR A 90 -2.15 -24.80 15.49
C TYR A 90 -1.76 -25.68 14.28
N GLY A 91 -2.54 -26.73 14.01
CA GLY A 91 -2.33 -27.62 12.86
C GLY A 91 -2.40 -26.92 11.52
N VAL A 92 -3.23 -25.91 11.37
CA VAL A 92 -3.41 -25.10 10.15
C VAL A 92 -2.26 -24.10 9.95
N ARG A 93 -1.42 -23.91 10.96
CA ARG A 93 -0.32 -22.94 10.98
C ARG A 93 -0.81 -21.53 10.66
N PRO A 94 -1.69 -20.95 11.48
CA PRO A 94 -2.19 -19.60 11.28
C PRO A 94 -1.07 -18.56 11.37
N SER A 95 -1.32 -17.37 10.86
CA SER A 95 -0.42 -16.22 10.98
C SER A 95 -0.65 -15.47 12.30
N GLY A 96 -1.81 -15.65 12.94
CA GLY A 96 -2.12 -15.00 14.20
C GLY A 96 -3.48 -15.36 14.76
N PHE A 97 -3.75 -14.81 15.97
CA PHE A 97 -5.01 -14.97 16.69
C PHE A 97 -5.46 -13.64 17.29
N LEU A 98 -6.73 -13.32 17.12
CA LEU A 98 -7.40 -12.18 17.73
C LEU A 98 -8.53 -12.69 18.63
N ALA A 99 -8.48 -12.33 19.91
CA ALA A 99 -9.58 -12.62 20.82
C ALA A 99 -10.69 -11.56 20.69
N LYS A 100 -11.95 -11.99 20.60
CA LYS A 100 -13.10 -11.07 20.69
C LYS A 100 -13.29 -10.61 22.15
N PRO A 101 -13.56 -9.30 22.41
CA PRO A 101 -13.74 -8.23 21.45
C PRO A 101 -12.40 -7.70 20.86
N VAL A 102 -12.34 -7.57 19.55
CA VAL A 102 -11.14 -7.15 18.83
C VAL A 102 -10.93 -5.63 18.96
N ALA A 103 -9.70 -5.20 19.23
CA ALA A 103 -9.31 -3.79 19.20
C ALA A 103 -8.33 -3.50 18.05
N GLU A 104 -8.35 -2.27 17.52
CA GLU A 104 -7.48 -1.85 16.40
C GLU A 104 -5.99 -2.16 16.66
N LYS A 105 -5.51 -1.90 17.88
CA LYS A 105 -4.13 -2.18 18.31
C LYS A 105 -3.74 -3.66 18.19
N ASP A 106 -4.72 -4.57 18.38
CA ASP A 106 -4.48 -6.00 18.28
C ASP A 106 -4.34 -6.43 16.82
N ILE A 107 -5.18 -5.87 15.94
CA ILE A 107 -5.04 -6.04 14.49
C ILE A 107 -3.68 -5.50 14.03
N GLU A 108 -3.29 -4.30 14.44
CA GLU A 108 -1.98 -3.72 14.09
C GLU A 108 -0.81 -4.60 14.51
N ARG A 109 -0.89 -5.24 15.68
CA ARG A 109 0.14 -6.16 16.17
C ARG A 109 0.25 -7.38 15.25
N GLU A 110 -0.86 -8.06 14.96
CA GLU A 110 -0.87 -9.25 14.11
C GLU A 110 -0.42 -8.94 12.67
N LEU A 111 -0.79 -7.76 12.14
CA LEU A 111 -0.36 -7.31 10.81
C LEU A 111 1.16 -7.09 10.69
N LYS A 112 1.86 -6.84 11.80
CA LYS A 112 3.33 -6.68 11.83
C LYS A 112 4.07 -8.02 11.87
N GLU A 113 3.41 -9.07 12.34
CA GLU A 113 4.00 -10.39 12.62
C GLU A 113 3.47 -11.48 11.66
N LEU A 114 2.95 -11.09 10.49
CA LEU A 114 2.41 -12.03 9.51
C LEU A 114 3.44 -13.07 9.09
N ARG A 115 2.99 -14.32 8.98
CA ARG A 115 3.83 -15.45 8.57
C ARG A 115 4.35 -15.31 7.14
N TYR A 116 3.48 -14.86 6.25
CA TYR A 116 3.81 -14.58 4.85
C TYR A 116 3.83 -13.08 4.63
N PRO A 117 4.96 -12.50 4.20
CA PRO A 117 5.04 -11.06 3.96
C PRO A 117 3.96 -10.62 2.98
N ILE A 118 3.14 -9.67 3.38
CA ILE A 118 2.26 -9.01 2.43
C ILE A 118 3.16 -8.11 1.57
N SER A 119 3.38 -8.51 0.33
CA SER A 119 3.80 -7.55 -0.66
C SER A 119 2.71 -6.49 -0.72
N LYS A 120 2.98 -5.26 -0.26
CA LYS A 120 2.11 -4.13 -0.61
C LYS A 120 2.03 -4.18 -2.12
N ALA A 121 0.86 -4.45 -2.68
CA ALA A 121 0.67 -4.34 -4.11
C ALA A 121 1.14 -2.94 -4.47
N GLN A 122 2.33 -2.87 -5.09
CA GLN A 122 2.88 -1.57 -5.47
C GLN A 122 1.91 -0.99 -6.48
N PRO A 123 1.42 0.22 -6.29
CA PRO A 123 0.50 0.81 -7.24
C PRO A 123 1.17 0.82 -8.61
N ARG A 124 0.42 0.49 -9.64
CA ARG A 124 0.89 0.65 -11.01
C ARG A 124 1.05 2.14 -11.26
N LEU A 125 2.29 2.59 -11.16
CA LEU A 125 2.63 3.98 -11.42
C LEU A 125 3.03 4.14 -12.89
N MET A 126 2.51 5.19 -13.51
CA MET A 126 2.85 5.60 -14.86
C MET A 126 3.19 7.08 -14.86
N VAL A 127 4.27 7.44 -15.54
CA VAL A 127 4.69 8.82 -15.78
C VAL A 127 4.63 9.08 -17.27
N GLN A 128 3.79 10.02 -17.67
CA GLN A 128 3.70 10.53 -19.03
C GLN A 128 4.61 11.75 -19.14
N CYS A 129 5.46 11.77 -20.16
CA CYS A 129 6.46 12.84 -20.31
C CYS A 129 5.94 14.11 -21.01
N SER A 130 4.88 14.00 -21.84
CA SER A 130 4.30 15.18 -22.52
C SER A 130 2.81 14.94 -22.84
N PRO A 131 1.87 15.80 -22.33
CA PRO A 131 2.10 16.70 -21.21
C PRO A 131 2.52 15.93 -19.95
N PHE A 132 3.36 16.53 -19.11
CA PHE A 132 3.85 15.81 -17.93
C PHE A 132 2.73 15.52 -16.94
N ALA A 133 2.52 14.22 -16.65
CA ALA A 133 1.49 13.76 -15.74
C ALA A 133 1.92 12.46 -15.05
N VAL A 134 1.42 12.26 -13.83
CA VAL A 134 1.64 11.05 -13.02
C VAL A 134 0.31 10.35 -12.78
N PHE A 135 0.29 9.04 -12.93
CA PHE A 135 -0.89 8.21 -12.69
C PHE A 135 -0.56 7.11 -11.69
N ALA A 136 -1.52 6.81 -10.83
CA ALA A 136 -1.48 5.67 -9.93
C ALA A 136 -2.74 4.83 -10.14
N ASN A 137 -2.59 3.55 -10.55
CA ASN A 137 -3.71 2.66 -10.90
C ASN A 137 -4.67 3.32 -11.92
N ASP A 138 -4.10 3.89 -12.99
CA ASP A 138 -4.79 4.58 -14.08
C ASP A 138 -5.57 5.85 -13.68
N LYS A 139 -5.40 6.34 -12.44
CA LYS A 139 -5.98 7.60 -11.96
C LYS A 139 -4.91 8.67 -11.84
N PRO A 140 -5.18 9.92 -12.23
CA PRO A 140 -4.22 11.01 -12.08
C PRO A 140 -3.80 11.21 -10.63
N LEU A 141 -2.49 11.24 -10.38
CA LEU A 141 -1.91 11.58 -9.09
C LEU A 141 -1.44 13.03 -9.13
N GLY A 142 -2.14 13.89 -8.40
CA GLY A 142 -1.77 15.30 -8.25
C GLY A 142 -1.04 15.58 -6.94
N PHE A 143 -0.18 16.60 -6.95
CA PHE A 143 0.44 17.14 -5.75
C PHE A 143 -0.26 18.44 -5.34
N LYS A 144 -0.11 18.83 -4.07
CA LYS A 144 -0.75 20.05 -3.54
C LYS A 144 -0.26 21.33 -4.20
N ARG A 145 0.94 21.30 -4.80
CA ARG A 145 1.58 22.47 -5.43
C ARG A 145 2.06 22.13 -6.82
N GLN A 146 1.85 23.05 -7.75
CA GLN A 146 2.36 22.93 -9.12
C GLN A 146 3.89 22.73 -9.15
N SER A 147 4.63 23.48 -8.34
CA SER A 147 6.09 23.33 -8.23
C SER A 147 6.53 21.96 -7.69
N THR A 148 5.65 21.18 -7.05
CA THR A 148 5.96 19.80 -6.67
C THR A 148 5.95 18.88 -7.89
N THR A 149 5.01 19.10 -8.81
CA THR A 149 4.98 18.39 -10.10
C THR A 149 6.24 18.68 -10.90
N GLU A 150 6.65 19.96 -10.97
CA GLU A 150 7.88 20.39 -11.62
C GLU A 150 9.13 19.75 -10.99
N LEU A 151 9.23 19.73 -9.67
CA LEU A 151 10.32 19.03 -8.98
C LEU A 151 10.37 17.54 -9.34
N PHE A 152 9.22 16.86 -9.35
CA PHE A 152 9.19 15.45 -9.71
C PHE A 152 9.56 15.23 -11.19
N ALA A 153 9.07 16.08 -12.07
CA ALA A 153 9.44 16.07 -13.49
C ALA A 153 10.97 16.20 -13.69
N TYR A 154 11.61 17.11 -12.94
CA TYR A 154 13.07 17.24 -12.95
C TYR A 154 13.79 15.94 -12.51
N LEU A 155 13.32 15.30 -11.43
CA LEU A 155 13.90 14.05 -10.97
C LEU A 155 13.72 12.89 -11.98
N VAL A 156 12.59 12.86 -12.68
CA VAL A 156 12.35 11.89 -13.78
C VAL A 156 13.30 12.16 -14.95
N TYR A 157 13.45 13.43 -15.34
CA TYR A 157 14.39 13.86 -16.37
C TYR A 157 15.84 13.40 -16.06
N LYS A 158 16.23 13.44 -14.80
CA LYS A 158 17.56 12.95 -14.31
C LYS A 158 17.70 11.43 -14.34
N LYS A 159 16.68 10.69 -14.78
CA LYS A 159 16.71 9.22 -15.03
C LYS A 159 17.26 8.40 -13.84
N GLY A 160 16.87 8.75 -12.61
CA GLY A 160 17.28 8.06 -11.40
C GLY A 160 18.62 8.49 -10.82
N ALA A 161 19.29 9.47 -11.41
CA ALA A 161 20.47 10.06 -10.80
C ALA A 161 20.11 10.80 -9.50
N TYR A 162 20.96 10.67 -8.48
CA TYR A 162 20.82 11.45 -7.26
C TYR A 162 21.16 12.93 -7.54
N CYS A 163 20.27 13.81 -7.08
CA CYS A 163 20.42 15.26 -7.23
C CYS A 163 20.58 15.89 -5.85
N THR A 164 21.58 16.73 -5.69
CA THR A 164 21.77 17.55 -4.49
C THR A 164 20.72 18.67 -4.42
N ASN A 165 20.47 19.17 -3.20
CA ASN A 165 19.59 20.35 -3.05
C ASN A 165 20.08 21.54 -3.88
N GLY A 166 21.42 21.73 -3.99
CA GLY A 166 22.05 22.80 -4.77
C GLY A 166 21.75 22.68 -6.26
N GLU A 167 21.92 21.49 -6.85
CA GLU A 167 21.60 21.22 -8.26
C GLU A 167 20.11 21.46 -8.57
N ILE A 168 19.21 20.99 -7.68
CA ILE A 168 17.77 21.22 -7.84
C ILE A 168 17.45 22.72 -7.79
N ILE A 169 18.03 23.45 -6.83
CA ILE A 169 17.81 24.91 -6.71
C ILE A 169 18.38 25.65 -7.91
N ALA A 170 19.54 25.24 -8.42
CA ALA A 170 20.11 25.82 -9.62
C ALA A 170 19.21 25.62 -10.84
N ALA A 171 18.70 24.40 -11.03
CA ALA A 171 17.85 24.07 -12.16
C ALA A 171 16.47 24.75 -12.12
N LEU A 172 15.80 24.73 -10.96
CA LEU A 172 14.43 25.23 -10.85
C LEU A 172 14.33 26.73 -10.58
N TRP A 173 15.36 27.34 -9.97
CA TRP A 173 15.32 28.75 -9.52
C TRP A 173 16.63 29.51 -9.73
N GLY A 174 17.44 29.11 -10.71
CA GLY A 174 18.66 29.84 -11.06
C GLY A 174 19.66 30.00 -9.92
N GLY A 175 19.67 29.08 -8.93
CA GLY A 175 20.61 29.08 -7.82
C GLY A 175 20.20 29.94 -6.60
N ASP A 176 18.95 30.39 -6.52
CA ASP A 176 18.46 31.19 -5.38
C ASP A 176 18.45 30.35 -4.08
N VAL A 177 19.48 30.50 -3.27
CA VAL A 177 19.67 29.78 -2.00
C VAL A 177 18.53 30.00 -0.99
N GLN A 178 17.76 31.09 -1.11
CA GLN A 178 16.61 31.38 -0.25
C GLN A 178 15.47 30.37 -0.51
N LYS A 179 15.50 29.65 -1.60
CA LYS A 179 14.52 28.57 -1.93
C LYS A 179 14.71 27.27 -1.15
N GLN A 180 15.77 27.11 -0.37
CA GLN A 180 16.05 25.88 0.37
C GLN A 180 14.90 25.46 1.33
N PRO A 181 14.28 26.35 2.12
CA PRO A 181 13.11 25.97 2.92
C PRO A 181 11.88 25.60 2.08
N TYR A 182 11.73 26.23 0.90
CA TYR A 182 10.66 25.92 -0.02
C TYR A 182 10.85 24.54 -0.65
N LEU A 183 12.05 24.21 -1.10
CA LEU A 183 12.40 22.87 -1.61
C LEU A 183 12.05 21.78 -0.60
N ARG A 184 12.34 21.96 0.68
CA ARG A 184 11.96 20.99 1.73
C ARG A 184 10.44 20.76 1.79
N LYS A 185 9.63 21.82 1.61
CA LYS A 185 8.17 21.71 1.58
C LYS A 185 7.70 20.95 0.34
N LEU A 186 8.33 21.15 -0.83
CA LEU A 186 8.00 20.41 -2.05
C LEU A 186 8.36 18.93 -1.92
N ILE A 187 9.52 18.60 -1.37
CA ILE A 187 9.92 17.21 -1.12
C ILE A 187 8.93 16.52 -0.18
N SER A 188 8.50 17.20 0.89
CA SER A 188 7.50 16.68 1.82
C SER A 188 6.15 16.46 1.15
N ASP A 189 5.69 17.41 0.31
CA ASP A 189 4.45 17.32 -0.44
C ASP A 189 4.48 16.16 -1.44
N MET A 190 5.57 16.03 -2.20
CA MET A 190 5.78 14.94 -3.15
C MET A 190 5.73 13.57 -2.47
N ARG A 191 6.47 13.39 -1.35
CA ARG A 191 6.45 12.14 -0.58
C ARG A 191 5.08 11.84 0.01
N SER A 192 4.34 12.85 0.46
CA SER A 192 2.98 12.69 0.96
C SER A 192 2.02 12.23 -0.15
N GLY A 193 2.17 12.80 -1.36
CA GLY A 193 1.38 12.39 -2.53
C GLY A 193 1.62 10.92 -2.88
N PHE A 194 2.88 10.48 -2.97
CA PHE A 194 3.18 9.07 -3.25
C PHE A 194 2.77 8.14 -2.10
N ARG A 195 2.92 8.56 -0.85
CA ARG A 195 2.45 7.78 0.31
C ARG A 195 0.94 7.55 0.28
N SER A 196 0.16 8.52 -0.16
CA SER A 196 -1.31 8.39 -0.22
C SER A 196 -1.79 7.28 -1.17
N VAL A 197 -0.93 6.83 -2.07
CA VAL A 197 -1.19 5.72 -3.01
C VAL A 197 -0.32 4.49 -2.72
N GLY A 198 0.39 4.44 -1.58
CA GLY A 198 1.22 3.29 -1.19
C GLY A 198 2.55 3.17 -1.95
N ALA A 199 3.06 4.27 -2.53
CA ALA A 199 4.27 4.32 -3.35
C ALA A 199 5.43 5.08 -2.67
N GLU A 200 5.72 4.77 -1.42
CA GLU A 200 6.70 5.51 -0.61
C GLU A 200 8.12 5.49 -1.19
N ASP A 201 8.48 4.40 -1.87
CA ASP A 201 9.83 4.15 -2.39
C ASP A 201 10.12 4.80 -3.75
N VAL A 202 9.17 5.57 -4.30
CA VAL A 202 9.36 6.32 -5.56
C VAL A 202 10.41 7.42 -5.38
N ILE A 203 10.51 8.01 -4.19
CA ILE A 203 11.51 9.04 -3.89
C ILE A 203 12.50 8.51 -2.88
N LEU A 204 13.70 8.22 -3.35
CA LEU A 204 14.82 7.83 -2.53
C LEU A 204 15.57 9.06 -2.02
N LYS A 205 16.05 8.98 -0.78
CA LYS A 205 16.82 10.06 -0.15
C LYS A 205 18.09 9.50 0.48
N LYS A 206 19.23 10.15 0.22
CA LYS A 206 20.54 9.81 0.78
C LYS A 206 21.36 11.07 1.03
N TYR A 207 21.79 11.32 2.29
CA TYR A 207 22.75 12.38 2.66
C TYR A 207 22.52 13.77 2.00
N GLY A 208 21.28 14.25 1.96
CA GLY A 208 20.96 15.54 1.35
C GLY A 208 20.72 15.53 -0.14
N GLU A 209 20.76 14.36 -0.75
CA GLU A 209 20.42 14.10 -2.15
C GLU A 209 19.10 13.36 -2.26
N ILE A 210 18.38 13.55 -3.35
CA ILE A 210 17.17 12.82 -3.69
C ILE A 210 17.20 12.34 -5.14
N CYS A 211 16.52 11.25 -5.42
CA CYS A 211 16.27 10.80 -6.80
C CYS A 211 14.88 10.19 -6.95
N ALA A 212 14.39 10.11 -8.18
CA ALA A 212 13.26 9.27 -8.53
C ALA A 212 13.73 7.83 -8.76
N ASN A 213 13.11 6.87 -8.08
CA ASN A 213 13.34 5.45 -8.31
C ASN A 213 12.61 5.02 -9.57
N ILE A 214 13.29 5.08 -10.72
CA ILE A 214 12.72 4.79 -12.04
C ILE A 214 12.21 3.35 -12.20
N ASN A 215 12.60 2.43 -11.33
CA ASN A 215 12.12 1.05 -11.32
C ASN A 215 10.69 0.92 -10.73
N MET A 216 10.19 1.98 -10.10
CA MET A 216 8.88 1.99 -9.43
C MET A 216 7.73 2.45 -10.33
N PHE A 217 8.02 2.91 -11.56
CA PHE A 217 7.00 3.41 -12.47
C PHE A 217 7.38 3.15 -13.94
N GLN A 218 6.36 3.04 -14.78
CA GLN A 218 6.53 3.00 -16.23
C GLN A 218 6.59 4.42 -16.78
N ILE A 219 7.50 4.69 -17.71
CA ILE A 219 7.64 5.98 -18.39
C ILE A 219 7.05 5.83 -19.78
N THR A 220 6.16 6.77 -20.15
CA THR A 220 5.60 6.88 -21.50
C THR A 220 6.11 8.16 -22.16
N GLY A 221 6.78 8.01 -23.28
CA GLY A 221 7.47 9.11 -23.98
C GLY A 221 8.95 9.20 -23.60
N ASP A 222 9.66 10.17 -24.19
CA ASP A 222 11.07 10.42 -23.91
C ASP A 222 11.21 11.42 -22.74
N PRO A 223 11.91 11.08 -21.66
CA PRO A 223 12.15 12.01 -20.55
C PRO A 223 12.91 13.29 -20.98
N GLN A 224 13.61 13.32 -22.11
CA GLN A 224 14.26 14.53 -22.61
C GLN A 224 13.27 15.65 -22.96
N ILE A 225 12.07 15.28 -23.41
CA ILE A 225 11.01 16.24 -23.77
C ILE A 225 10.50 17.02 -22.53
N ILE A 226 10.64 16.46 -21.33
CA ILE A 226 10.23 17.13 -20.09
C ILE A 226 10.94 18.48 -19.92
N ALA A 227 12.21 18.55 -20.31
CA ALA A 227 12.99 19.78 -20.21
C ALA A 227 12.44 20.91 -21.06
N GLU A 228 11.91 20.60 -22.24
CA GLU A 228 11.27 21.58 -23.15
C GLU A 228 9.97 22.12 -22.55
N GLU A 229 9.17 21.26 -21.91
CA GLU A 229 7.90 21.66 -21.29
C GLU A 229 8.12 22.63 -20.12
N PHE A 230 9.10 22.37 -19.27
CA PHE A 230 9.35 23.17 -18.05
C PHE A 230 10.41 24.27 -18.21
N ARG A 231 11.11 24.35 -19.34
CA ARG A 231 12.10 25.37 -19.66
C ARG A 231 13.23 25.56 -18.62
N TRP A 232 13.69 24.44 -17.98
CA TRP A 232 14.76 24.52 -16.98
C TRP A 232 16.17 24.57 -17.58
N ILE A 233 16.29 24.24 -18.85
CA ILE A 233 17.58 24.01 -19.48
C ILE A 233 17.76 25.08 -20.57
N GLU A 234 18.64 25.99 -20.30
CA GLU A 234 19.48 26.67 -21.27
C GLU A 234 20.94 26.27 -21.05
#